data_57f854f23c1784734e436884aae2462f
#
_entry.id   57f854f23c1784734e436884aae2462f
#
_cell.length_a   1.000
_cell.length_b   1.000
_cell.length_c   1.000
_cell.angle_alpha   90.00
_cell.angle_beta   90.00
_cell.angle_gamma   90.00
#
_symmetry.space_group_name_H-M   'P 1'
#
loop_
_entity.id
_entity.type
_entity.pdbx_description
1 polymer ?
#
loop_
_entity_poly.entity_id
_entity_poly.type
_entity_poly.pdbx_seq_one_letter_code
_entity_poly.pdbx_strand_id
1 'polypeptide(L)'
;MDSKQIYDFVLKIQSIAKIGLIYSTDPYAISNYKEINELSLKFLEEFIEVKFDRPNYFQRDIYPTPNVSVRTVILNQDRTKVLMVREAALHAYSLPGGWADLYDSPSQTAINESKQEAGADIEIIRLVGIMNRTPFKKPTSVPEYVVVFEAKLIGELQEHEYETDDVGWYDINNLPPLCKKVTPDEVKRMIFAAVNGETIFD
;
A
#
# COMPACT_ATOMS: atom_id res chain seq x y z
N MET A 1 8.37 18.56 -21.47
CA MET A 1 7.36 18.28 -20.44
C MET A 1 6.28 19.34 -20.56
N ASP A 2 5.04 18.93 -20.66
CA ASP A 2 3.91 19.86 -20.61
C ASP A 2 3.59 20.27 -19.16
N SER A 3 2.73 21.28 -18.99
CA SER A 3 2.39 21.81 -17.67
C SER A 3 1.74 20.76 -16.75
N LYS A 4 0.98 19.82 -17.31
CA LYS A 4 0.37 18.73 -16.55
C LYS A 4 1.42 17.74 -16.02
N GLN A 5 2.37 17.36 -16.86
CA GLN A 5 3.47 16.46 -16.46
C GLN A 5 4.33 17.06 -15.33
N ILE A 6 4.57 18.38 -15.39
CA ILE A 6 5.30 19.09 -14.34
C ILE A 6 4.48 19.10 -13.04
N TYR A 7 3.19 19.41 -13.13
CA TYR A 7 2.28 19.40 -11.99
C TYR A 7 2.25 18.02 -11.31
N ASP A 8 2.01 16.97 -12.08
CA ASP A 8 1.94 15.59 -11.58
C ASP A 8 3.26 15.16 -10.92
N PHE A 9 4.40 15.56 -11.50
CA PHE A 9 5.73 15.29 -10.93
C PHE A 9 5.94 15.97 -9.57
N VAL A 10 5.63 17.27 -9.47
CA VAL A 10 5.81 18.00 -8.21
C VAL A 10 4.87 17.48 -7.13
N LEU A 11 3.66 17.10 -7.51
CA LEU A 11 2.66 16.51 -6.64
C LEU A 11 3.14 15.16 -6.06
N LYS A 12 3.76 14.32 -6.89
CA LYS A 12 4.33 13.04 -6.45
C LYS A 12 5.49 13.27 -5.47
N ILE A 13 6.39 14.22 -5.75
CA ILE A 13 7.49 14.58 -4.84
C ILE A 13 6.97 15.05 -3.49
N GLN A 14 5.94 15.90 -3.47
CA GLN A 14 5.33 16.35 -2.23
C GLN A 14 4.69 15.20 -1.44
N SER A 15 4.03 14.27 -2.13
CA SER A 15 3.46 13.07 -1.50
C SER A 15 4.53 12.24 -0.80
N ILE A 16 5.66 11.99 -1.45
CA ILE A 16 6.82 11.27 -0.87
C ILE A 16 7.34 11.99 0.37
N ALA A 17 7.50 13.31 0.29
CA ALA A 17 7.97 14.11 1.43
C ALA A 17 7.01 14.01 2.63
N LYS A 18 5.70 14.06 2.40
CA LYS A 18 4.68 13.90 3.46
C LYS A 18 4.70 12.52 4.10
N ILE A 19 4.91 11.46 3.32
CA ILE A 19 5.09 10.10 3.83
C ILE A 19 6.32 10.05 4.73
N GLY A 20 7.44 10.60 4.27
CA GLY A 20 8.67 10.69 5.07
C GLY A 20 8.49 11.45 6.38
N LEU A 21 7.72 12.55 6.39
CA LEU A 21 7.40 13.31 7.60
C LEU A 21 6.57 12.51 8.62
N ILE A 22 5.76 11.57 8.15
CA ILE A 22 4.91 10.74 9.02
C ILE A 22 5.72 9.58 9.63
N TYR A 23 6.57 8.95 8.85
CA TYR A 23 7.18 7.66 9.22
C TYR A 23 8.65 7.74 9.61
N SER A 24 9.40 8.77 9.19
CA SER A 24 10.80 8.90 9.56
C SER A 24 10.95 9.27 11.04
N THR A 25 11.92 8.62 11.68
CA THR A 25 12.38 8.94 13.04
C THR A 25 13.74 9.63 13.04
N ASP A 26 14.40 9.70 11.87
CA ASP A 26 15.70 10.35 11.71
C ASP A 26 15.49 11.88 11.59
N PRO A 27 16.06 12.68 12.51
CA PRO A 27 15.91 14.15 12.49
C PRO A 27 16.44 14.79 11.23
N TYR A 28 17.49 14.26 10.62
CA TYR A 28 18.06 14.79 9.38
C TYR A 28 17.13 14.52 8.20
N ALA A 29 16.62 13.31 8.07
CA ALA A 29 15.64 12.97 7.06
C ALA A 29 14.35 13.80 7.19
N ILE A 30 13.86 13.98 8.42
CA ILE A 30 12.68 14.84 8.70
C ILE A 30 12.92 16.27 8.22
N SER A 31 14.12 16.83 8.46
CA SER A 31 14.46 18.17 7.97
C SER A 31 14.41 18.27 6.44
N ASN A 32 14.97 17.27 5.76
CA ASN A 32 14.94 17.20 4.30
C ASN A 32 13.51 17.07 3.75
N TYR A 33 12.69 16.23 4.37
CA TYR A 33 11.28 16.09 3.95
C TYR A 33 10.46 17.36 4.16
N LYS A 34 10.73 18.12 5.23
CA LYS A 34 10.12 19.45 5.42
C LYS A 34 10.49 20.41 4.29
N GLU A 35 11.77 20.48 3.97
CA GLU A 35 12.27 21.35 2.89
C GLU A 35 11.66 20.95 1.54
N ILE A 36 11.64 19.68 1.20
CA ILE A 36 11.01 19.20 -0.05
C ILE A 36 9.52 19.54 -0.10
N ASN A 37 8.79 19.37 1.01
CA ASN A 37 7.39 19.73 1.08
C ASN A 37 7.16 21.24 0.85
N GLU A 38 7.96 22.09 1.49
CA GLU A 38 7.87 23.54 1.35
C GLU A 38 8.24 24.00 -0.07
N LEU A 39 9.31 23.48 -0.64
CA LEU A 39 9.74 23.79 -2.02
C LEU A 39 8.69 23.34 -3.05
N SER A 40 8.11 22.16 -2.86
CA SER A 40 7.07 21.65 -3.74
C SER A 40 5.82 22.53 -3.70
N LEU A 41 5.42 22.98 -2.50
CA LEU A 41 4.27 23.87 -2.33
C LEU A 41 4.52 25.22 -3.00
N LYS A 42 5.67 25.83 -2.73
CA LYS A 42 6.07 27.09 -3.33
C LYS A 42 6.12 27.02 -4.86
N PHE A 43 6.66 25.91 -5.42
CA PHE A 43 6.69 25.71 -6.85
C PHE A 43 5.27 25.61 -7.44
N LEU A 44 4.37 24.88 -6.79
CA LEU A 44 2.98 24.76 -7.24
C LEU A 44 2.26 26.12 -7.22
N GLU A 45 2.48 26.96 -6.21
CA GLU A 45 1.88 28.28 -6.10
C GLU A 45 2.41 29.27 -7.14
N GLU A 46 3.73 29.28 -7.36
CA GLU A 46 4.40 30.28 -8.23
C GLU A 46 4.34 29.88 -9.71
N PHE A 47 4.51 28.60 -10.03
CA PHE A 47 4.69 28.14 -11.41
C PHE A 47 3.35 27.94 -12.15
N ILE A 48 2.29 27.58 -11.45
CA ILE A 48 1.01 27.25 -12.07
C ILE A 48 0.08 28.45 -12.11
N GLU A 49 0.47 29.60 -11.50
CA GLU A 49 -0.37 30.78 -11.34
C GLU A 49 -1.76 30.48 -10.76
N VAL A 50 -1.92 29.32 -10.14
CA VAL A 50 -3.16 28.92 -9.49
C VAL A 50 -3.10 29.41 -8.06
N LYS A 51 -3.77 30.52 -7.78
CA LYS A 51 -4.19 30.80 -6.42
C LYS A 51 -5.16 29.70 -6.03
N PHE A 52 -4.71 28.83 -5.15
CA PHE A 52 -5.59 27.79 -4.59
C PHE A 52 -6.59 28.47 -3.64
N ASP A 53 -7.64 29.06 -4.19
CA ASP A 53 -8.79 29.59 -3.41
C ASP A 53 -9.58 28.46 -2.72
N ARG A 54 -9.15 27.22 -2.91
CA ARG A 54 -9.68 26.05 -2.20
C ARG A 54 -8.62 25.56 -1.22
N PRO A 55 -9.05 24.98 -0.08
CA PRO A 55 -8.10 24.28 0.79
C PRO A 55 -7.24 23.38 -0.06
N ASN A 56 -5.95 23.67 -0.09
CA ASN A 56 -5.01 22.93 -0.90
C ASN A 56 -5.04 21.47 -0.44
N TYR A 57 -5.23 20.55 -1.39
CA TYR A 57 -5.23 19.11 -1.14
C TYR A 57 -4.01 18.65 -0.30
N PHE A 58 -3.01 19.48 -0.20
CA PHE A 58 -1.74 19.29 0.48
C PHE A 58 -1.58 20.06 1.78
N GLN A 59 -2.52 20.92 2.15
CA GLN A 59 -2.52 21.62 3.43
C GLN A 59 -3.23 20.78 4.50
N ARG A 60 -2.80 20.94 5.76
CA ARG A 60 -3.35 20.24 6.92
C ARG A 60 -4.85 20.45 7.14
N ASP A 61 -5.39 21.50 6.54
CA ASP A 61 -6.79 21.93 6.73
C ASP A 61 -7.78 21.18 5.84
N ILE A 62 -7.29 20.25 5.01
CA ILE A 62 -8.19 19.34 4.33
C ILE A 62 -8.69 18.30 5.31
N TYR A 63 -9.96 18.19 5.28
CA TYR A 63 -10.78 17.14 5.84
C TYR A 63 -10.10 15.78 5.67
N PRO A 64 -9.63 15.15 6.74
CA PRO A 64 -8.94 13.89 6.64
C PRO A 64 -9.88 12.80 6.14
N THR A 65 -9.48 12.12 5.08
CA THR A 65 -10.15 10.93 4.59
C THR A 65 -9.33 9.69 4.95
N PRO A 66 -9.94 8.49 5.03
CA PRO A 66 -9.19 7.28 5.19
C PRO A 66 -8.19 7.10 4.05
N ASN A 67 -6.97 6.69 4.36
CA ASN A 67 -6.00 6.28 3.36
C ASN A 67 -6.43 4.95 2.74
N VAL A 68 -5.95 4.68 1.54
CA VAL A 68 -6.20 3.43 0.84
C VAL A 68 -4.94 2.58 0.84
N SER A 69 -5.08 1.34 1.28
CA SER A 69 -4.05 0.30 1.13
C SER A 69 -4.59 -0.86 0.31
N VAL A 70 -3.68 -1.71 -0.14
CA VAL A 70 -4.02 -2.89 -0.94
C VAL A 70 -3.41 -4.13 -0.28
N ARG A 71 -4.11 -5.26 -0.39
CA ARG A 71 -3.57 -6.60 -0.09
C ARG A 71 -3.94 -7.56 -1.21
N THR A 72 -2.99 -8.40 -1.58
CA THR A 72 -3.17 -9.35 -2.68
C THR A 72 -3.11 -10.78 -2.13
N VAL A 73 -4.20 -11.53 -2.32
CA VAL A 73 -4.27 -12.96 -2.01
C VAL A 73 -3.89 -13.72 -3.27
N ILE A 74 -2.66 -14.19 -3.33
CA ILE A 74 -2.15 -15.00 -4.44
C ILE A 74 -2.21 -16.45 -4.01
N LEU A 75 -3.10 -17.23 -4.64
CA LEU A 75 -3.30 -18.64 -4.31
C LEU A 75 -2.57 -19.55 -5.31
N ASN A 76 -2.07 -20.67 -4.83
CA ASN A 76 -1.57 -21.72 -5.71
C ASN A 76 -2.73 -22.40 -6.48
N GLN A 77 -2.40 -23.26 -7.43
CA GLN A 77 -3.38 -23.83 -8.37
C GLN A 77 -4.51 -24.62 -7.67
N ASP A 78 -4.21 -25.35 -6.62
CA ASP A 78 -5.19 -26.13 -5.85
C ASP A 78 -5.85 -25.36 -4.70
N ARG A 79 -5.50 -24.07 -4.55
CA ARG A 79 -6.04 -23.12 -3.55
C ARG A 79 -5.81 -23.56 -2.10
N THR A 80 -4.81 -24.39 -1.85
CA THR A 80 -4.44 -24.86 -0.51
C THR A 80 -3.35 -24.02 0.13
N LYS A 81 -2.62 -23.24 -0.67
CA LYS A 81 -1.53 -22.38 -0.21
C LYS A 81 -1.69 -20.95 -0.70
N VAL A 82 -1.22 -20.03 0.09
CA VAL A 82 -1.15 -18.59 -0.20
C VAL A 82 0.30 -18.13 -0.21
N LEU A 83 0.63 -17.24 -1.14
CA LEU A 83 1.93 -16.61 -1.19
C LEU A 83 2.01 -15.54 -0.10
N MET A 84 3.07 -15.58 0.70
CA MET A 84 3.31 -14.60 1.74
C MET A 84 4.76 -14.09 1.66
N VAL A 85 4.94 -12.86 2.10
CA VAL A 85 6.23 -12.18 2.19
C VAL A 85 6.61 -11.94 3.65
N ARG A 86 7.89 -12.06 3.99
CA ARG A 86 8.39 -11.72 5.32
C ARG A 86 9.02 -10.34 5.30
N GLU A 87 8.49 -9.44 6.09
CA GLU A 87 9.05 -8.10 6.23
C GLU A 87 10.40 -8.15 6.95
N ALA A 88 11.45 -7.65 6.31
CA ALA A 88 12.82 -7.69 6.82
C ALA A 88 12.96 -7.02 8.20
N ALA A 89 12.30 -5.87 8.40
CA ALA A 89 12.38 -5.10 9.65
C ALA A 89 11.63 -5.76 10.82
N LEU A 90 10.62 -6.58 10.57
CA LEU A 90 9.74 -7.15 11.58
C LEU A 90 9.91 -8.66 11.76
N HIS A 91 10.60 -9.33 10.81
CA HIS A 91 10.78 -10.78 10.75
C HIS A 91 9.44 -11.55 10.88
N ALA A 92 8.38 -11.02 10.29
CA ALA A 92 7.03 -11.56 10.34
C ALA A 92 6.34 -11.43 8.99
N TYR A 93 5.39 -12.33 8.71
CA TYR A 93 4.79 -12.47 7.41
C TYR A 93 3.53 -11.65 7.22
N SER A 94 3.29 -11.25 5.97
CA SER A 94 2.07 -10.60 5.52
C SER A 94 1.68 -11.07 4.12
N LEU A 95 0.46 -10.73 3.70
CA LEU A 95 0.10 -10.76 2.29
C LEU A 95 0.82 -9.61 1.56
N PRO A 96 1.29 -9.81 0.32
CA PRO A 96 1.86 -8.72 -0.47
C PRO A 96 0.92 -7.53 -0.55
N GLY A 97 1.46 -6.32 -0.38
CA GLY A 97 0.69 -5.09 -0.51
C GLY A 97 1.07 -4.00 0.48
N GLY A 98 0.77 -2.77 0.11
CA GLY A 98 1.12 -1.55 0.82
C GLY A 98 0.09 -0.44 0.64
N TRP A 99 0.53 0.78 0.87
CA TRP A 99 -0.25 1.99 0.62
C TRP A 99 -0.39 2.23 -0.88
N ALA A 100 -1.60 2.60 -1.32
CA ALA A 100 -1.79 3.01 -2.70
C ALA A 100 -0.99 4.27 -3.00
N ASP A 101 -0.19 4.21 -4.05
CA ASP A 101 0.56 5.36 -4.52
C ASP A 101 -0.35 6.40 -5.18
N LEU A 102 0.09 7.65 -5.15
CA LEU A 102 -0.60 8.73 -5.83
C LEU A 102 -0.67 8.42 -7.33
N TYR A 103 -1.87 8.51 -7.91
CA TYR A 103 -2.21 8.21 -9.30
C TYR A 103 -2.26 6.72 -9.67
N ASP A 104 -1.86 5.81 -8.82
CA ASP A 104 -2.06 4.40 -9.08
C ASP A 104 -3.50 3.98 -8.76
N SER A 105 -4.06 3.14 -9.62
CA SER A 105 -5.29 2.45 -9.26
C SER A 105 -4.99 1.38 -8.19
N PRO A 106 -5.96 0.98 -7.37
CA PRO A 106 -5.74 -0.10 -6.42
C PRO A 106 -5.23 -1.40 -7.06
N SER A 107 -5.67 -1.72 -8.27
CA SER A 107 -5.17 -2.89 -9.02
C SER A 107 -3.73 -2.72 -9.48
N GLN A 108 -3.34 -1.51 -9.89
CA GLN A 108 -1.95 -1.23 -10.25
C GLN A 108 -1.04 -1.32 -9.03
N THR A 109 -1.48 -0.78 -7.87
CA THR A 109 -0.76 -0.94 -6.60
C THR A 109 -0.59 -2.43 -6.25
N ALA A 110 -1.64 -3.25 -6.39
CA ALA A 110 -1.55 -4.70 -6.14
C ALA A 110 -0.49 -5.39 -7.00
N ILE A 111 -0.41 -5.02 -8.29
CA ILE A 111 0.59 -5.56 -9.22
C ILE A 111 1.99 -5.10 -8.83
N ASN A 112 2.17 -3.81 -8.59
CA ASN A 112 3.47 -3.22 -8.23
C ASN A 112 4.02 -3.83 -6.93
N GLU A 113 3.20 -3.86 -5.87
CA GLU A 113 3.58 -4.41 -4.57
C GLU A 113 3.89 -5.92 -4.63
N SER A 114 3.10 -6.69 -5.40
CA SER A 114 3.38 -8.13 -5.58
C SER A 114 4.72 -8.35 -6.29
N LYS A 115 5.06 -7.46 -7.23
CA LYS A 115 6.35 -7.51 -7.93
C LYS A 115 7.50 -7.11 -7.01
N GLN A 116 7.36 -6.01 -6.29
CA GLN A 116 8.41 -5.45 -5.42
C GLN A 116 8.69 -6.34 -4.21
N GLU A 117 7.63 -6.74 -3.49
CA GLU A 117 7.76 -7.48 -2.25
C GLU A 117 7.98 -8.99 -2.44
N ALA A 118 7.40 -9.58 -3.49
CA ALA A 118 7.41 -11.03 -3.71
C ALA A 118 8.14 -11.48 -4.99
N GLY A 119 8.60 -10.57 -5.85
CA GLY A 119 9.08 -10.92 -7.18
C GLY A 119 8.03 -11.59 -8.06
N ALA A 120 6.75 -11.38 -7.74
CA ALA A 120 5.63 -12.07 -8.38
C ALA A 120 5.00 -11.21 -9.47
N ASP A 121 5.09 -11.66 -10.72
CA ASP A 121 4.22 -11.16 -11.78
C ASP A 121 2.84 -11.80 -11.63
N ILE A 122 1.79 -10.99 -11.54
CA ILE A 122 0.44 -11.46 -11.24
C ILE A 122 -0.59 -11.01 -12.26
N GLU A 123 -1.65 -11.79 -12.36
CA GLU A 123 -2.90 -11.41 -13.02
C GLU A 123 -4.01 -11.31 -11.98
N ILE A 124 -4.64 -10.14 -11.87
CA ILE A 124 -5.78 -9.94 -11.00
C ILE A 124 -6.97 -10.76 -11.51
N ILE A 125 -7.53 -11.60 -10.65
CA ILE A 125 -8.70 -12.42 -10.96
C ILE A 125 -9.98 -11.63 -10.63
N ARG A 126 -10.04 -11.06 -9.42
CA ARG A 126 -11.21 -10.32 -8.95
C ARG A 126 -10.92 -9.46 -7.74
N LEU A 127 -11.82 -8.54 -7.46
CA LEU A 127 -11.92 -7.86 -6.18
C LEU A 127 -12.50 -8.85 -5.16
N VAL A 128 -11.77 -9.10 -4.07
CA VAL A 128 -12.27 -9.86 -2.92
C VAL A 128 -13.11 -8.98 -2.01
N GLY A 129 -12.70 -7.74 -1.81
CA GLY A 129 -13.51 -6.80 -1.03
C GLY A 129 -12.80 -5.51 -0.66
N ILE A 130 -13.53 -4.68 0.08
CA ILE A 130 -13.03 -3.45 0.71
C ILE A 130 -13.39 -3.52 2.19
N MET A 131 -12.41 -3.33 3.05
CA MET A 131 -12.59 -3.41 4.50
C MET A 131 -12.11 -2.14 5.18
N ASN A 132 -12.89 -1.64 6.13
CA ASN A 132 -12.46 -0.61 7.06
C ASN A 132 -11.53 -1.25 8.11
N ARG A 133 -10.27 -0.82 8.13
CA ARG A 133 -9.27 -1.35 9.08
C ARG A 133 -9.30 -0.65 10.44
N THR A 134 -10.07 0.41 10.59
CA THR A 134 -10.12 1.18 11.86
C THR A 134 -10.43 0.30 13.08
N PRO A 135 -11.36 -0.67 13.03
CA PRO A 135 -11.64 -1.55 14.17
C PRO A 135 -10.46 -2.46 14.59
N PHE A 136 -9.53 -2.70 13.68
CA PHE A 136 -8.37 -3.59 13.89
C PHE A 136 -7.09 -2.82 14.25
N LYS A 137 -7.14 -1.49 14.23
CA LYS A 137 -5.99 -0.61 14.48
C LYS A 137 -6.06 0.00 15.87
N LYS A 138 -4.89 0.47 16.35
CA LYS A 138 -4.84 1.30 17.55
C LYS A 138 -5.59 2.63 17.30
N PRO A 139 -6.23 3.22 18.33
CA PRO A 139 -7.00 4.46 18.18
C PRO A 139 -6.21 5.65 17.59
N THR A 140 -4.89 5.64 17.73
CA THR A 140 -3.99 6.68 17.19
C THR A 140 -3.56 6.46 15.75
N SER A 141 -3.98 5.35 15.14
CA SER A 141 -3.61 5.04 13.76
C SER A 141 -4.44 5.85 12.77
N VAL A 142 -3.84 6.16 11.63
CA VAL A 142 -4.55 6.82 10.53
C VAL A 142 -5.67 5.90 10.04
N PRO A 143 -6.91 6.41 9.88
CA PRO A 143 -7.99 5.65 9.27
C PRO A 143 -7.60 5.10 7.91
N GLU A 144 -8.02 3.86 7.62
CA GLU A 144 -7.58 3.16 6.42
C GLU A 144 -8.67 2.23 5.90
N TYR A 145 -8.86 2.25 4.59
CA TYR A 145 -9.56 1.21 3.86
C TYR A 145 -8.54 0.32 3.15
N VAL A 146 -8.69 -1.00 3.28
CA VAL A 146 -7.90 -1.95 2.50
C VAL A 146 -8.74 -2.51 1.37
N VAL A 147 -8.20 -2.45 0.15
CA VAL A 147 -8.75 -3.09 -1.03
C VAL A 147 -8.05 -4.43 -1.20
N VAL A 148 -8.81 -5.51 -1.24
CA VAL A 148 -8.29 -6.87 -1.28
C VAL A 148 -8.56 -7.47 -2.65
N PHE A 149 -7.51 -7.93 -3.32
CA PHE A 149 -7.61 -8.63 -4.59
C PHE A 149 -7.23 -10.10 -4.46
N GLU A 150 -7.89 -10.95 -5.23
CA GLU A 150 -7.44 -12.29 -5.56
C GLU A 150 -6.65 -12.21 -6.87
N ALA A 151 -5.49 -12.86 -6.89
CA ALA A 151 -4.65 -12.92 -8.06
C ALA A 151 -4.03 -14.31 -8.24
N LYS A 152 -3.56 -14.59 -9.45
CA LYS A 152 -2.73 -15.77 -9.76
C LYS A 152 -1.33 -15.32 -10.15
N LEU A 153 -0.33 -16.11 -9.78
CA LEU A 153 1.04 -15.95 -10.22
C LEU A 153 1.15 -16.27 -11.73
N ILE A 154 1.88 -15.43 -12.47
CA ILE A 154 2.25 -15.65 -13.85
C ILE A 154 3.73 -16.06 -13.89
N GLY A 155 4.02 -17.26 -14.39
CA GLY A 155 5.40 -17.78 -14.45
C GLY A 155 5.94 -18.16 -13.07
N GLU A 156 7.20 -17.83 -12.83
CA GLU A 156 7.94 -18.15 -11.60
C GLU A 156 8.24 -16.88 -10.80
N LEU A 157 8.48 -17.04 -9.49
CA LEU A 157 8.95 -15.95 -8.65
C LEU A 157 10.34 -15.50 -9.08
N GLN A 158 10.56 -14.20 -9.09
CA GLN A 158 11.80 -13.55 -9.44
C GLN A 158 12.46 -12.95 -8.20
N GLU A 159 13.58 -12.26 -8.38
CA GLU A 159 14.17 -11.46 -7.32
C GLU A 159 13.19 -10.36 -6.87
N HIS A 160 13.15 -10.10 -5.56
CA HIS A 160 12.33 -9.07 -4.95
C HIS A 160 13.19 -7.99 -4.29
N GLU A 161 12.59 -6.88 -3.90
CA GLU A 161 13.28 -5.75 -3.32
C GLU A 161 13.65 -6.00 -1.84
N TYR A 162 14.44 -5.10 -1.26
CA TYR A 162 15.07 -5.23 0.06
C TYR A 162 14.09 -5.11 1.25
N GLU A 163 12.85 -4.70 1.03
CA GLU A 163 11.87 -4.57 2.10
C GLU A 163 11.43 -5.91 2.69
N THR A 164 11.58 -6.97 1.90
CA THR A 164 11.28 -8.35 2.29
C THR A 164 12.54 -9.21 2.22
N ASP A 165 12.67 -10.16 3.15
CA ASP A 165 13.83 -11.05 3.24
C ASP A 165 13.48 -12.53 3.05
N ASP A 166 12.19 -12.86 2.87
CA ASP A 166 11.73 -14.20 2.52
C ASP A 166 10.37 -14.16 1.83
N VAL A 167 10.17 -15.05 0.87
CA VAL A 167 8.92 -15.22 0.12
C VAL A 167 8.61 -16.71 0.03
N GLY A 168 7.38 -17.11 0.34
CA GLY A 168 7.03 -18.51 0.32
C GLY A 168 5.54 -18.82 0.24
N TRP A 169 5.27 -20.07 -0.09
CA TRP A 169 3.92 -20.66 -0.14
C TRP A 169 3.55 -21.31 1.18
N TYR A 170 2.54 -20.81 1.87
CA TYR A 170 2.11 -21.29 3.17
C TYR A 170 0.71 -21.88 3.11
N ASP A 171 0.50 -22.96 3.86
CA ASP A 171 -0.81 -23.58 4.02
C ASP A 171 -1.82 -22.59 4.59
N ILE A 172 -2.98 -22.45 3.95
CA ILE A 172 -4.03 -21.49 4.36
C ILE A 172 -4.56 -21.74 5.76
N ASN A 173 -4.44 -22.98 6.26
CA ASN A 173 -4.86 -23.38 7.61
C ASN A 173 -3.72 -23.31 8.65
N ASN A 174 -2.48 -23.17 8.20
CA ASN A 174 -1.30 -23.11 9.07
C ASN A 174 -0.35 -21.98 8.63
N LEU A 175 -0.79 -20.76 8.85
CA LEU A 175 -0.03 -19.55 8.48
C LEU A 175 1.20 -19.37 9.37
N PRO A 176 2.28 -18.78 8.83
CA PRO A 176 3.47 -18.46 9.61
C PRO A 176 3.19 -17.33 10.61
N PRO A 177 4.13 -16.97 11.50
CA PRO A 177 4.00 -15.81 12.39
C PRO A 177 3.69 -14.54 11.62
N LEU A 178 2.51 -13.96 11.86
CA LEU A 178 2.02 -12.81 11.11
C LEU A 178 2.54 -11.48 11.67
N CYS A 179 2.76 -10.54 10.77
CA CYS A 179 3.13 -9.17 11.07
C CYS A 179 2.02 -8.46 11.87
N LYS A 180 2.42 -7.59 12.82
CA LYS A 180 1.47 -6.79 13.61
C LYS A 180 0.79 -5.66 12.81
N LYS A 181 1.25 -5.38 11.60
CA LYS A 181 0.61 -4.38 10.73
C LYS A 181 -0.78 -4.81 10.28
N VAL A 182 -1.00 -6.12 10.11
CA VAL A 182 -2.29 -6.71 9.76
C VAL A 182 -2.60 -7.78 10.79
N THR A 183 -3.77 -7.73 11.40
CA THR A 183 -4.11 -8.72 12.43
C THR A 183 -4.32 -10.11 11.83
N PRO A 184 -4.08 -11.19 12.58
CA PRO A 184 -4.34 -12.54 12.11
C PRO A 184 -5.78 -12.74 11.62
N ASP A 185 -6.74 -12.09 12.26
CA ASP A 185 -8.16 -12.21 11.88
C ASP A 185 -8.45 -11.51 10.54
N GLU A 186 -7.83 -10.35 10.28
CA GLU A 186 -7.91 -9.71 8.96
C GLU A 186 -7.35 -10.61 7.85
N VAL A 187 -6.13 -11.15 8.05
CA VAL A 187 -5.47 -12.00 7.06
C VAL A 187 -6.31 -13.25 6.77
N LYS A 188 -6.80 -13.93 7.82
CA LYS A 188 -7.65 -15.11 7.67
C LYS A 188 -8.95 -14.78 6.93
N ARG A 189 -9.60 -13.66 7.27
CA ARG A 189 -10.83 -13.21 6.60
C ARG A 189 -10.60 -12.98 5.10
N MET A 190 -9.48 -12.31 4.72
CA MET A 190 -9.13 -12.08 3.33
C MET A 190 -8.87 -13.39 2.57
N ILE A 191 -8.05 -14.29 3.13
CA ILE A 191 -7.72 -15.58 2.52
C ILE A 191 -8.98 -16.45 2.37
N PHE A 192 -9.79 -16.55 3.43
CA PHE A 192 -11.01 -17.35 3.42
C PHE A 192 -12.00 -16.86 2.36
N ALA A 193 -12.22 -15.56 2.26
CA ALA A 193 -13.08 -14.97 1.25
C ALA A 193 -12.56 -15.23 -0.18
N ALA A 194 -11.23 -15.11 -0.38
CA ALA A 194 -10.64 -15.46 -1.66
C ALA A 194 -10.84 -16.92 -2.01
N VAL A 195 -10.52 -17.84 -1.10
CA VAL A 195 -10.66 -19.29 -1.31
C VAL A 195 -12.09 -19.70 -1.65
N ASN A 196 -13.08 -19.14 -0.97
CA ASN A 196 -14.49 -19.48 -1.15
C ASN A 196 -15.19 -18.71 -2.28
N GLY A 197 -14.50 -17.78 -2.94
CA GLY A 197 -15.13 -16.93 -3.96
C GLY A 197 -16.11 -15.90 -3.40
N GLU A 198 -16.02 -15.59 -2.11
CA GLU A 198 -16.88 -14.63 -1.43
C GLU A 198 -16.39 -13.20 -1.64
N THR A 199 -17.30 -12.23 -1.56
CA THR A 199 -16.96 -10.80 -1.49
C THR A 199 -17.20 -10.31 -0.07
N ILE A 200 -16.20 -9.61 0.49
CA ILE A 200 -16.28 -9.06 1.84
C ILE A 200 -16.33 -7.55 1.83
N PHE A 201 -17.16 -7.02 2.68
CA PHE A 201 -17.26 -5.57 2.99
C PHE A 201 -17.75 -5.40 4.44
N ASP A 202 -17.66 -4.20 4.98
CA ASP A 202 -18.18 -3.86 6.32
C ASP A 202 -19.64 -3.51 6.28
#